data_05db0770de4e1f3159c1754c717f855f
#
_entry.id   05db0770de4e1f3159c1754c717f855f
#
_cell.length_a   1.000
_cell.length_b   1.000
_cell.length_c   1.000
_cell.angle_alpha   90.00
_cell.angle_beta   90.00
_cell.angle_gamma   90.00
#
_symmetry.space_group_name_H-M   'P 1'
#
loop_
_entity.id
_entity.type
_entity.pdbx_description
1 polymer ?
#
loop_
_entity_poly.entity_id
_entity_poly.type
_entity_poly.pdbx_seq_one_letter_code
_entity_poly.pdbx_strand_id
1 'polypeptide(L)'
;AHVYFKTCWENIITAGNVSSQECLDMISRSKISVNVMPWFKQGAHDRVFNSMLNGAVCVTDTSGYLKDNFIDGENIIFYNLENIDAAADKIKRLLTNHDELEHIAENAYKICAENHKWEMRTNKVIEWMNLTV
;
A
#
# COMPACT_ATOMS: atom_id res chain seq x y z
N ALA A 1 8.08 -16.26 12.65
CA ALA A 1 8.49 -14.92 12.17
C ALA A 1 9.91 -14.52 12.60
N HIS A 2 10.42 -14.99 13.75
CA HIS A 2 11.74 -14.60 14.28
C HIS A 2 12.97 -15.14 13.52
N VAL A 3 12.82 -16.09 12.64
CA VAL A 3 13.96 -16.81 12.03
C VAL A 3 14.53 -16.13 10.78
N TYR A 4 13.73 -15.36 10.05
CA TYR A 4 14.14 -14.75 8.77
C TYR A 4 14.92 -13.44 8.90
N PHE A 5 15.04 -12.90 10.09
CA PHE A 5 15.44 -11.53 10.27
C PHE A 5 16.66 -11.35 11.19
N LYS A 6 17.64 -12.20 11.11
CA LYS A 6 18.76 -12.22 12.06
C LYS A 6 20.03 -11.43 11.69
N THR A 7 20.06 -10.67 10.61
CA THR A 7 21.36 -10.21 10.12
C THR A 7 21.60 -8.72 9.82
N CYS A 8 20.64 -7.77 9.99
CA CYS A 8 20.90 -6.35 9.67
C CYS A 8 20.03 -5.37 10.46
N TRP A 9 20.19 -5.21 11.82
CA TRP A 9 19.00 -4.86 12.58
C TRP A 9 19.12 -3.71 13.57
N GLU A 10 20.14 -2.88 13.47
CA GLU A 10 20.26 -1.71 14.36
C GLU A 10 19.13 -0.67 14.17
N ASN A 11 18.44 -0.69 13.02
CA ASN A 11 17.41 0.29 12.67
C ASN A 11 15.99 -0.30 12.47
N ILE A 12 15.75 -1.56 12.88
CA ILE A 12 14.42 -2.16 12.76
C ILE A 12 13.74 -2.22 14.11
N ILE A 13 12.60 -1.53 14.17
CA ILE A 13 11.70 -1.60 15.32
C ILE A 13 10.66 -2.67 14.99
N THR A 14 10.63 -3.75 15.79
CA THR A 14 9.55 -4.73 15.72
C THR A 14 8.49 -4.37 16.74
N ALA A 15 7.31 -4.01 16.26
CA ALA A 15 6.12 -3.99 17.09
C ALA A 15 5.59 -5.43 17.22
N GLY A 16 5.20 -5.83 18.42
CA GLY A 16 4.50 -7.08 18.65
C GLY A 16 3.07 -7.06 18.07
N ASN A 17 2.13 -7.70 18.73
CA ASN A 17 0.72 -7.59 18.35
C ASN A 17 0.23 -6.17 18.65
N VAL A 18 -0.13 -5.44 17.62
CA VAL A 18 -0.72 -4.10 17.69
C VAL A 18 -2.19 -4.15 17.30
N SER A 19 -3.00 -3.29 17.87
CA SER A 19 -4.40 -3.11 17.47
C SER A 19 -4.48 -2.51 16.05
N SER A 20 -5.65 -2.64 15.41
CA SER A 20 -5.87 -2.02 14.08
C SER A 20 -5.65 -0.51 14.12
N GLN A 21 -6.07 0.17 15.20
CA GLN A 21 -5.89 1.61 15.33
C GLN A 21 -4.40 1.98 15.45
N GLU A 22 -3.64 1.28 16.27
CA GLU A 22 -2.18 1.49 16.38
C GLU A 22 -1.48 1.26 15.05
N CYS A 23 -1.91 0.26 14.27
CA CYS A 23 -1.37 0.01 12.94
C CYS A 23 -1.63 1.21 11.99
N LEU A 24 -2.85 1.75 11.97
CA LEU A 24 -3.19 2.93 11.18
C LEU A 24 -2.41 4.17 11.63
N ASP A 25 -2.24 4.37 12.93
CA ASP A 25 -1.45 5.45 13.50
C ASP A 25 0.04 5.35 13.12
N MET A 26 0.58 4.13 13.03
CA MET A 26 1.94 3.91 12.54
C MET A 26 2.05 4.24 11.05
N ILE A 27 1.08 3.81 10.24
CA ILE A 27 1.04 4.11 8.80
C ILE A 27 0.96 5.62 8.57
N SER A 28 0.09 6.34 9.28
CA SER A 28 -0.10 7.79 9.12
C SER A 28 1.15 8.63 9.43
N ARG A 29 2.09 8.07 10.18
CA ARG A 29 3.40 8.68 10.49
C ARG A 29 4.53 8.17 9.60
N SER A 30 4.22 7.28 8.67
CA SER A 30 5.19 6.68 7.76
C SER A 30 5.18 7.39 6.41
N LYS A 31 6.36 7.63 5.84
CA LYS A 31 6.47 8.15 4.46
C LYS A 31 6.11 7.09 3.43
N ILE A 32 6.52 5.87 3.68
CA ILE A 32 6.35 4.72 2.77
C ILE A 32 5.82 3.53 3.58
N SER A 33 4.86 2.83 3.01
CA SER A 33 4.35 1.55 3.50
C SER A 33 4.64 0.47 2.46
N VAL A 34 5.36 -0.58 2.87
CA VAL A 34 5.70 -1.69 1.98
C VAL A 34 4.72 -2.83 2.19
N ASN A 35 4.12 -3.30 1.11
CA ASN A 35 3.22 -4.45 1.09
C ASN A 35 3.76 -5.54 0.16
N VAL A 36 3.42 -6.79 0.46
CA VAL A 36 3.76 -7.95 -0.36
C VAL A 36 2.59 -8.91 -0.42
N MET A 37 2.22 -9.34 -1.64
CA MET A 37 1.09 -10.24 -1.90
C MET A 37 1.46 -11.33 -2.92
N PRO A 38 2.45 -12.18 -2.66
CA PRO A 38 2.99 -13.10 -3.67
C PRO A 38 1.97 -14.11 -4.21
N TRP A 39 0.96 -14.43 -3.42
CA TRP A 39 -0.05 -15.45 -3.72
C TRP A 39 -1.38 -14.90 -4.22
N PHE A 40 -1.61 -13.58 -4.10
CA PHE A 40 -2.90 -12.95 -4.42
C PHE A 40 -2.79 -12.06 -5.66
N LYS A 41 -2.77 -12.71 -6.84
CA LYS A 41 -2.43 -12.04 -8.11
C LYS A 41 -3.59 -11.32 -8.81
N GLN A 42 -4.84 -11.50 -8.37
CA GLN A 42 -6.02 -10.89 -9.01
C GLN A 42 -6.75 -9.86 -8.14
N GLY A 43 -6.32 -9.64 -6.92
CA GLY A 43 -6.97 -8.72 -5.99
C GLY A 43 -6.01 -7.74 -5.34
N ALA A 44 -6.49 -7.07 -4.30
CA ALA A 44 -5.70 -6.17 -3.47
C ALA A 44 -5.97 -6.46 -1.99
N HIS A 45 -4.93 -6.36 -1.17
CA HIS A 45 -5.06 -6.42 0.27
C HIS A 45 -5.49 -5.05 0.81
N ASP A 46 -6.25 -5.02 1.90
CA ASP A 46 -6.68 -3.78 2.58
C ASP A 46 -5.52 -2.86 2.99
N ARG A 47 -4.35 -3.42 3.29
CA ARG A 47 -3.13 -2.66 3.60
C ARG A 47 -2.75 -1.66 2.51
N VAL A 48 -3.00 -1.97 1.24
CA VAL A 48 -2.74 -1.04 0.13
C VAL A 48 -3.59 0.22 0.30
N PHE A 49 -4.90 0.05 0.49
CA PHE A 49 -5.83 1.17 0.67
C PHE A 49 -5.60 1.91 1.98
N ASN A 50 -5.32 1.17 3.07
CA ASN A 50 -4.99 1.76 4.36
C ASN A 50 -3.73 2.63 4.29
N SER A 51 -2.71 2.22 3.54
CA SER A 51 -1.52 3.03 3.32
C SER A 51 -1.85 4.35 2.62
N MET A 52 -2.57 4.27 1.50
CA MET A 52 -2.93 5.43 0.67
C MET A 52 -3.87 6.39 1.40
N LEU A 53 -4.90 5.87 2.09
CA LEU A 53 -5.86 6.68 2.84
C LEU A 53 -5.27 7.34 4.09
N ASN A 54 -4.13 6.88 4.57
CA ASN A 54 -3.40 7.47 5.68
C ASN A 54 -2.16 8.27 5.24
N GLY A 55 -2.02 8.57 3.94
CA GLY A 55 -1.00 9.47 3.42
C GLY A 55 0.39 8.87 3.24
N ALA A 56 0.54 7.55 3.34
CA ALA A 56 1.79 6.87 3.05
C ALA A 56 1.84 6.41 1.58
N VAL A 57 2.98 6.59 0.92
CA VAL A 57 3.21 5.99 -0.41
C VAL A 57 3.22 4.48 -0.30
N CYS A 58 2.31 3.81 -0.99
CA CYS A 58 2.26 2.35 -1.03
C CYS A 58 3.26 1.80 -2.05
N VAL A 59 4.21 1.00 -1.57
CA VAL A 59 5.16 0.24 -2.38
C VAL A 59 4.78 -1.23 -2.32
N THR A 60 4.40 -1.86 -3.42
CA THR A 60 3.84 -3.21 -3.43
C THR A 60 4.23 -4.00 -4.67
N ASP A 61 4.20 -5.32 -4.58
CA ASP A 61 4.22 -6.17 -5.78
C ASP A 61 2.90 -6.05 -6.56
N THR A 62 2.91 -6.50 -7.81
CA THR A 62 1.80 -6.29 -8.72
C THR A 62 0.70 -7.34 -8.62
N SER A 63 -0.54 -6.91 -8.83
CA SER A 63 -1.68 -7.78 -9.14
C SER A 63 -2.46 -7.22 -10.33
N GLY A 64 -3.32 -8.04 -10.95
CA GLY A 64 -4.21 -7.57 -12.02
C GLY A 64 -5.05 -6.39 -11.57
N TYR A 65 -5.75 -6.54 -10.44
CA TYR A 65 -6.57 -5.46 -9.88
C TYR A 65 -5.79 -4.15 -9.65
N LEU A 66 -4.57 -4.23 -9.09
CA LEU A 66 -3.79 -3.02 -8.82
C LEU A 66 -3.35 -2.32 -10.10
N LYS A 67 -2.96 -3.07 -11.13
CA LYS A 67 -2.59 -2.51 -12.45
C LYS A 67 -3.77 -1.84 -13.17
N ASP A 68 -4.98 -2.36 -12.98
CA ASP A 68 -6.18 -1.81 -13.62
C ASP A 68 -6.68 -0.52 -12.93
N ASN A 69 -6.29 -0.28 -11.68
CA ASN A 69 -6.81 0.83 -10.88
C ASN A 69 -5.76 1.88 -10.49
N PHE A 70 -4.46 1.58 -10.62
CA PHE A 70 -3.37 2.44 -10.18
C PHE A 70 -2.26 2.54 -11.22
N ILE A 71 -1.52 3.64 -11.21
CA ILE A 71 -0.43 3.94 -12.16
C ILE A 71 0.89 4.02 -11.41
N ASP A 72 1.87 3.17 -11.81
CA ASP A 72 3.21 3.14 -11.21
C ASP A 72 3.91 4.50 -11.33
N GLY A 73 4.41 5.01 -10.23
CA GLY A 73 5.09 6.29 -10.16
C GLY A 73 4.17 7.51 -10.04
N GLU A 74 2.85 7.35 -10.17
CA GLU A 74 1.88 8.45 -10.05
C GLU A 74 1.06 8.38 -8.76
N ASN A 75 0.58 7.19 -8.38
CA ASN A 75 -0.25 7.01 -7.19
C ASN A 75 0.02 5.69 -6.45
N ILE A 76 0.94 4.90 -6.94
CA ILE A 76 1.45 3.67 -6.32
C ILE A 76 2.87 3.44 -6.83
N ILE A 77 3.66 2.67 -6.09
CA ILE A 77 4.96 2.19 -6.56
C ILE A 77 4.92 0.67 -6.65
N PHE A 78 5.11 0.16 -7.85
CA PHE A 78 5.25 -1.27 -8.08
C PHE A 78 6.71 -1.73 -8.04
N TYR A 79 6.91 -2.92 -7.49
CA TYR A 79 8.19 -3.60 -7.57
C TYR A 79 8.02 -5.06 -8.03
N ASN A 80 9.11 -5.63 -8.52
CA ASN A 80 9.16 -7.04 -8.90
C ASN A 80 9.79 -7.85 -7.77
N LEU A 81 9.12 -8.91 -7.33
CA LEU A 81 9.62 -9.85 -6.30
C LEU A 81 10.91 -10.57 -6.72
N GLU A 82 11.16 -10.69 -8.02
CA GLU A 82 12.39 -11.29 -8.57
C GLU A 82 13.59 -10.33 -8.52
N ASN A 83 13.37 -9.03 -8.25
CA ASN A 83 14.42 -8.02 -8.20
C ASN A 83 14.22 -7.06 -7.01
N ILE A 84 14.52 -7.55 -5.82
CA ILE A 84 14.36 -6.81 -4.56
C ILE A 84 15.37 -5.65 -4.45
N ASP A 85 16.56 -5.78 -5.03
CA ASP A 85 17.55 -4.71 -5.01
C ASP A 85 17.04 -3.47 -5.76
N ALA A 86 16.42 -3.64 -6.92
CA ALA A 86 15.79 -2.54 -7.64
C ALA A 86 14.63 -1.90 -6.84
N ALA A 87 13.88 -2.69 -6.07
CA ALA A 87 12.85 -2.16 -5.17
C ALA A 87 13.46 -1.31 -4.06
N ALA A 88 14.56 -1.77 -3.45
CA ALA A 88 15.28 -1.02 -2.42
C ALA A 88 15.84 0.30 -2.96
N ASP A 89 16.38 0.31 -4.18
CA ASP A 89 16.89 1.53 -4.82
C ASP A 89 15.77 2.52 -5.17
N LYS A 90 14.60 2.03 -5.64
CA LYS A 90 13.40 2.88 -5.81
C LYS A 90 13.00 3.55 -4.49
N ILE A 91 12.94 2.80 -3.40
CA ILE A 91 12.58 3.31 -2.07
C ILE A 91 13.60 4.36 -1.59
N LYS A 92 14.90 4.08 -1.71
CA LYS A 92 15.95 5.04 -1.32
C LYS A 92 15.82 6.35 -2.11
N ARG A 93 15.62 6.27 -3.43
CA ARG A 93 15.41 7.45 -4.28
C ARG A 93 14.20 8.27 -3.83
N LEU A 94 13.06 7.63 -3.60
CA LEU A 94 11.84 8.30 -3.12
C LEU A 94 12.04 8.99 -1.76
N LEU A 95 12.76 8.36 -0.84
CA LEU A 95 13.01 8.94 0.49
C LEU A 95 13.87 10.21 0.43
N THR A 96 14.63 10.41 -0.65
CA THR A 96 15.44 11.63 -0.88
C THR A 96 14.73 12.68 -1.75
N ASN A 97 13.64 12.32 -2.43
CA ASN A 97 12.85 13.23 -3.26
C ASN A 97 11.49 13.50 -2.61
N HIS A 98 11.43 14.52 -1.75
CA HIS A 98 10.23 14.85 -0.99
C HIS A 98 9.06 15.28 -1.88
N ASP A 99 9.31 16.03 -2.94
CA ASP A 99 8.25 16.53 -3.83
C ASP A 99 7.57 15.38 -4.58
N GLU A 100 8.36 14.42 -5.09
CA GLU A 100 7.84 13.22 -5.76
C GLU A 100 7.04 12.34 -4.78
N LEU A 101 7.56 12.18 -3.56
CA LEU A 101 6.92 11.38 -2.53
C LEU A 101 5.56 11.96 -2.11
N GLU A 102 5.50 13.27 -1.88
CA GLU A 102 4.28 14.00 -1.52
C GLU A 102 3.25 13.95 -2.67
N HIS A 103 3.70 14.17 -3.90
CA HIS A 103 2.84 14.09 -5.10
C HIS A 103 2.19 12.71 -5.24
N ILE A 104 2.96 11.62 -5.09
CA ILE A 104 2.43 10.25 -5.19
C ILE A 104 1.45 9.99 -4.05
N ALA A 105 1.77 10.40 -2.81
CA ALA A 105 0.89 10.20 -1.66
C ALA A 105 -0.45 10.94 -1.81
N GLU A 106 -0.43 12.19 -2.28
CA GLU A 106 -1.65 12.96 -2.54
C GLU A 106 -2.53 12.34 -3.63
N ASN A 107 -1.93 11.92 -4.75
CA ASN A 107 -2.67 11.28 -5.83
C ASN A 107 -3.25 9.93 -5.38
N ALA A 108 -2.50 9.14 -4.61
CA ALA A 108 -2.96 7.90 -4.02
C ALA A 108 -4.16 8.13 -3.08
N TYR A 109 -4.07 9.13 -2.21
CA TYR A 109 -5.18 9.50 -1.33
C TYR A 109 -6.44 9.89 -2.11
N LYS A 110 -6.32 10.76 -3.11
CA LYS A 110 -7.44 11.23 -3.94
C LYS A 110 -8.16 10.05 -4.60
N ILE A 111 -7.43 9.22 -5.34
CA ILE A 111 -8.04 8.07 -6.05
C ILE A 111 -8.69 7.07 -5.10
N CYS A 112 -8.07 6.81 -3.94
CA CYS A 112 -8.64 5.91 -2.94
C CYS A 112 -9.88 6.51 -2.25
N ALA A 113 -9.84 7.78 -1.90
CA ALA A 113 -10.97 8.47 -1.27
C ALA A 113 -12.19 8.56 -2.18
N GLU A 114 -11.98 8.65 -3.49
CA GLU A 114 -13.04 8.75 -4.50
C GLU A 114 -13.60 7.39 -4.93
N ASN A 115 -12.77 6.32 -4.98
CA ASN A 115 -13.16 5.10 -5.67
C ASN A 115 -13.05 3.82 -4.84
N HIS A 116 -12.37 3.83 -3.67
CA HIS A 116 -12.00 2.60 -2.98
C HIS A 116 -12.40 2.54 -1.50
N LYS A 117 -13.34 3.39 -1.05
CA LYS A 117 -13.93 3.28 0.29
C LYS A 117 -14.89 2.09 0.37
N TRP A 118 -15.07 1.56 1.56
CA TRP A 118 -16.01 0.46 1.82
C TRP A 118 -17.44 0.74 1.37
N GLU A 119 -17.90 1.98 1.55
CA GLU A 119 -19.23 2.42 1.11
C GLU A 119 -19.45 2.17 -0.40
N MET A 120 -18.47 2.55 -1.22
CA MET A 120 -18.54 2.35 -2.67
C MET A 120 -18.50 0.87 -3.06
N ARG A 121 -17.74 0.06 -2.31
CA ARG A 121 -17.70 -1.39 -2.50
C ARG A 121 -19.03 -2.03 -2.17
N THR A 122 -19.64 -1.62 -1.06
CA THR A 122 -20.94 -2.11 -0.63
C THR A 122 -22.01 -1.76 -1.66
N ASN A 123 -22.02 -0.53 -2.18
CA ASN A 123 -22.97 -0.11 -3.22
C ASN A 123 -22.83 -0.95 -4.49
N LYS A 124 -21.61 -1.24 -4.94
CA LYS A 124 -21.39 -2.15 -6.09
C LYS A 124 -21.92 -3.56 -5.84
N VAL A 125 -21.73 -4.11 -4.65
CA VAL A 125 -22.27 -5.43 -4.30
C VAL A 125 -23.78 -5.42 -4.31
N ILE A 126 -24.42 -4.38 -3.77
CA ILE A 126 -25.87 -4.20 -3.78
C ILE A 126 -26.38 -4.12 -5.22
N GLU A 127 -25.75 -3.34 -6.07
CA GLU A 127 -26.07 -3.26 -7.51
C GLU A 127 -25.99 -4.63 -8.20
N TRP A 128 -24.93 -5.37 -8.00
CA TRP A 128 -24.74 -6.70 -8.59
C TRP A 128 -25.78 -7.73 -8.10
N MET A 129 -26.22 -7.59 -6.87
CA MET A 129 -27.26 -8.47 -6.30
C MET A 129 -28.66 -8.07 -6.72
N ASN A 130 -28.86 -6.98 -7.51
CA ASN A 130 -30.15 -6.38 -7.84
C ASN A 130 -31.02 -6.14 -6.61
N LEU A 131 -30.38 -5.82 -5.50
CA LEU A 131 -31.06 -5.44 -4.27
C LEU A 131 -31.48 -3.98 -4.41
N THR A 132 -32.71 -3.75 -4.82
CA THR A 132 -33.37 -2.45 -4.67
C THR A 132 -33.63 -2.26 -3.19
N VAL A 133 -32.98 -1.30 -2.58
CA VAL A 133 -33.28 -0.79 -1.24
C VAL A 133 -34.35 0.29 -1.35
#